data_8e12c08db43784cbefecebab80abc079
#
_entry.id   8e12c08db43784cbefecebab80abc079
#
_cell.length_a   1.000
_cell.length_b   1.000
_cell.length_c   1.000
_cell.angle_alpha   90.00
_cell.angle_beta   90.00
_cell.angle_gamma   90.00
#
_symmetry.space_group_name_H-M   'P 1'
#
loop_
_entity.id
_entity.type
_entity.pdbx_description
1 polymer ?
#
loop_
_entity_poly.entity_id
_entity_poly.type
_entity_poly.pdbx_seq_one_letter_code
_entity_poly.pdbx_strand_id
1 'polypeptide(L)'
;LYDLILIKKYFCMDTMTHDKAYLTPKIALYEPDIPQNTASIIRTCSCLGAQLEIIEPCGFLFTDKRFKRVVMDYLEEDKIKFYKSSAEFFKHKKNQRVILITTKAIKSYTEFAFNINDTLLFGRESAGVPNKVHKIVNEKLKIPMVKNKRSLNLASSVGIVLAEQIRQIRN
;
A
#
# COMPACT_ATOMS: atom_id res chain seq x y z
N LEU A 1 -27.92 6.56 7.66
CA LEU A 1 -27.46 5.86 8.89
C LEU A 1 -27.77 4.36 8.83
N TYR A 2 -28.90 3.94 8.21
CA TYR A 2 -29.29 2.52 8.10
C TYR A 2 -28.41 1.71 7.14
N ASP A 3 -27.92 2.32 6.06
CA ASP A 3 -27.10 1.62 5.06
C ASP A 3 -25.67 1.28 5.54
N LEU A 4 -25.10 2.09 6.43
CA LEU A 4 -23.80 1.79 7.04
C LEU A 4 -23.85 0.60 8.00
N ILE A 5 -25.00 0.34 8.60
CA ILE A 5 -25.22 -0.80 9.53
C ILE A 5 -25.37 -2.10 8.74
N LEU A 6 -25.99 -2.07 7.56
CA LEU A 6 -26.09 -3.25 6.69
C LEU A 6 -24.73 -3.70 6.17
N ILE A 7 -23.88 -2.77 5.76
CA ILE A 7 -22.51 -3.08 5.30
C ILE A 7 -21.71 -3.73 6.45
N LYS A 8 -21.87 -3.26 7.70
CA LYS A 8 -21.24 -3.89 8.86
C LYS A 8 -21.73 -5.33 9.10
N LYS A 9 -22.99 -5.63 8.80
CA LYS A 9 -23.60 -6.94 9.06
C LYS A 9 -23.23 -8.00 8.01
N TYR A 10 -23.02 -7.60 6.76
CA TYR A 10 -22.60 -8.53 5.68
C TYR A 10 -21.10 -8.85 5.68
N PHE A 11 -20.28 -7.97 6.24
CA PHE A 11 -18.82 -8.19 6.30
C PHE A 11 -18.35 -8.86 7.60
N CYS A 12 -19.26 -9.05 8.58
CA CYS A 12 -18.94 -9.61 9.90
C CYS A 12 -19.49 -11.03 10.11
N MET A 13 -19.94 -11.72 9.06
CA MET A 13 -20.51 -13.09 9.16
C MET A 13 -19.70 -14.15 8.43
N ASP A 14 -18.40 -14.01 8.33
CA ASP A 14 -17.54 -15.19 8.25
C ASP A 14 -16.86 -15.37 9.60
N THR A 15 -17.40 -16.29 10.38
CA THR A 15 -16.71 -16.92 11.50
C THR A 15 -15.47 -17.61 10.95
N MET A 16 -14.41 -16.82 10.75
CA MET A 16 -13.11 -17.36 10.39
C MET A 16 -12.56 -18.13 11.58
N THR A 17 -12.59 -19.44 11.46
CA THR A 17 -11.89 -20.37 12.33
C THR A 17 -10.44 -19.91 12.56
N HIS A 18 -10.03 -19.94 13.82
CA HIS A 18 -8.81 -19.36 14.39
C HIS A 18 -7.45 -19.91 13.86
N ASP A 19 -7.37 -20.62 12.73
CA ASP A 19 -6.18 -21.39 12.34
C ASP A 19 -5.58 -21.12 10.95
N LYS A 20 -6.00 -20.08 10.23
CA LYS A 20 -5.17 -19.57 9.14
C LYS A 20 -4.43 -18.34 9.63
N ALA A 21 -3.11 -18.45 9.82
CA ALA A 21 -2.23 -17.29 9.93
C ALA A 21 -2.65 -16.30 8.84
N TYR A 22 -3.28 -15.19 9.23
CA TYR A 22 -3.84 -14.22 8.28
C TYR A 22 -2.72 -13.74 7.38
N LEU A 23 -2.78 -14.20 6.13
CA LEU A 23 -1.87 -13.78 5.11
C LEU A 23 -2.05 -12.27 4.92
N THR A 24 -1.09 -11.48 5.41
CA THR A 24 -1.19 -10.02 5.48
C THR A 24 -0.48 -9.40 4.27
N PRO A 25 -1.21 -8.82 3.30
CA PRO A 25 -0.62 -8.05 2.21
C PRO A 25 0.28 -6.94 2.75
N LYS A 26 1.31 -6.56 2.00
CA LYS A 26 2.27 -5.54 2.41
C LYS A 26 2.29 -4.40 1.42
N ILE A 27 2.06 -3.18 1.92
CA ILE A 27 2.15 -1.93 1.17
C ILE A 27 3.37 -1.17 1.65
N ALA A 28 4.24 -0.72 0.75
CA ALA A 28 5.37 0.14 1.06
C ALA A 28 5.22 1.49 0.35
N LEU A 29 5.41 2.58 1.08
CA LEU A 29 5.44 3.94 0.55
C LEU A 29 6.88 4.46 0.53
N TYR A 30 7.35 4.86 -0.63
CA TYR A 30 8.69 5.43 -0.81
C TYR A 30 8.66 6.93 -0.58
N GLU A 31 9.18 7.40 0.54
CA GLU A 31 9.33 8.81 0.89
C GLU A 31 8.04 9.63 0.59
N PRO A 32 6.86 9.27 1.15
CA PRO A 32 5.60 9.93 0.83
C PRO A 32 5.65 11.40 1.25
N ASP A 33 5.11 12.30 0.41
CA ASP A 33 5.21 13.74 0.62
C ASP A 33 3.85 14.44 0.87
N ILE A 34 2.72 13.75 0.67
CA ILE A 34 1.38 14.30 0.93
C ILE A 34 0.73 13.57 2.12
N PRO A 35 0.60 14.25 3.29
CA PRO A 35 0.07 13.62 4.50
C PRO A 35 -1.36 13.10 4.36
N GLN A 36 -2.22 13.77 3.58
CA GLN A 36 -3.61 13.36 3.35
C GLN A 36 -3.69 12.01 2.60
N ASN A 37 -2.82 11.79 1.61
CA ASN A 37 -2.74 10.51 0.91
C ASN A 37 -2.28 9.41 1.86
N THR A 38 -1.23 9.66 2.64
CA THR A 38 -0.72 8.71 3.62
C THR A 38 -1.77 8.35 4.66
N ALA A 39 -2.51 9.32 5.17
CA ALA A 39 -3.62 9.09 6.11
C ALA A 39 -4.73 8.22 5.49
N SER A 40 -5.10 8.47 4.24
CA SER A 40 -6.07 7.66 3.50
C SER A 40 -5.57 6.23 3.29
N ILE A 41 -4.26 6.05 3.01
CA ILE A 41 -3.64 4.73 2.84
C ILE A 41 -3.59 3.97 4.16
N ILE A 42 -3.26 4.62 5.28
CA ILE A 42 -3.30 4.01 6.62
C ILE A 42 -4.70 3.43 6.87
N ARG A 43 -5.75 4.23 6.62
CA ARG A 43 -7.13 3.76 6.78
C ARG A 43 -7.45 2.59 5.86
N THR A 44 -7.06 2.65 4.59
CA THR A 44 -7.26 1.56 3.63
C THR A 44 -6.57 0.28 4.09
N CYS A 45 -5.31 0.36 4.52
CA CYS A 45 -4.55 -0.79 5.01
C CYS A 45 -5.19 -1.38 6.26
N SER A 46 -5.58 -0.55 7.23
CA SER A 46 -6.27 -1.00 8.45
C SER A 46 -7.60 -1.72 8.12
N CYS A 47 -8.43 -1.13 7.26
CA CYS A 47 -9.72 -1.73 6.87
C CYS A 47 -9.58 -3.04 6.08
N LEU A 48 -8.53 -3.20 5.28
CA LEU A 48 -8.32 -4.37 4.42
C LEU A 48 -7.36 -5.40 5.02
N GLY A 49 -6.83 -5.15 6.21
CA GLY A 49 -5.90 -6.05 6.91
C GLY A 49 -4.54 -6.13 6.22
N ALA A 50 -4.03 -5.03 5.67
CA ALA A 50 -2.71 -4.94 5.07
C ALA A 50 -1.71 -4.28 6.03
N GLN A 51 -0.47 -4.75 6.03
CA GLN A 51 0.63 -4.10 6.74
C GLN A 51 1.16 -2.91 5.93
N LEU A 52 1.33 -1.77 6.59
CA LEU A 52 1.93 -0.59 5.98
C LEU A 52 3.41 -0.46 6.37
N GLU A 53 4.24 -0.21 5.38
CA GLU A 53 5.68 0.04 5.52
C GLU A 53 6.00 1.42 4.94
N ILE A 54 6.76 2.24 5.66
CA ILE A 54 7.10 3.61 5.25
C ILE A 54 8.61 3.75 5.17
N ILE A 55 9.09 4.20 4.02
CA ILE A 55 10.51 4.51 3.79
C ILE A 55 10.69 6.02 3.94
N GLU A 56 11.48 6.41 4.93
CA GLU A 56 11.81 7.81 5.18
C GLU A 56 12.92 8.33 4.25
N PRO A 57 13.07 9.68 4.10
CA PRO A 57 12.32 10.71 4.81
C PRO A 57 10.94 10.98 4.18
N CYS A 58 9.95 11.28 5.03
CA CYS A 58 8.65 11.75 4.57
C CYS A 58 8.66 13.28 4.37
N GLY A 59 7.81 13.79 3.49
CA GLY A 59 7.62 15.23 3.30
C GLY A 59 6.84 15.94 4.44
N PHE A 60 6.50 15.20 5.50
CA PHE A 60 5.74 15.69 6.65
C PHE A 60 6.13 14.91 7.93
N LEU A 61 5.69 15.42 9.09
CA LEU A 61 5.93 14.79 10.38
C LEU A 61 4.71 13.98 10.83
N PHE A 62 4.88 12.71 11.16
CA PHE A 62 3.85 11.85 11.75
C PHE A 62 3.37 12.36 13.12
N THR A 63 4.20 13.14 13.82
CA THR A 63 3.86 13.77 15.09
C THR A 63 2.98 15.01 14.96
N ASP A 64 2.78 15.56 13.74
CA ASP A 64 1.94 16.74 13.51
C ASP A 64 0.49 16.45 13.94
N LYS A 65 -0.04 17.33 14.81
CA LYS A 65 -1.42 17.22 15.33
C LYS A 65 -2.47 17.22 14.22
N ARG A 66 -2.21 17.91 13.11
CA ARG A 66 -3.11 17.92 11.94
C ARG A 66 -3.15 16.56 11.26
N PHE A 67 -1.98 15.91 11.10
CA PHE A 67 -1.88 14.57 10.57
C PHE A 67 -2.62 13.57 11.47
N LYS A 68 -2.33 13.58 12.79
CA LYS A 68 -3.00 12.70 13.76
C LYS A 68 -4.53 12.85 13.74
N ARG A 69 -5.04 14.07 13.58
CA ARG A 69 -6.49 14.32 13.46
C ARG A 69 -7.11 13.71 12.19
N VAL A 70 -6.39 13.67 11.07
CA VAL A 70 -6.88 13.10 9.80
C VAL A 70 -6.87 11.57 9.84
N VAL A 71 -5.87 10.99 10.47
CA VAL A 71 -5.76 9.52 10.61
C VAL A 71 -6.77 8.97 11.62
N MET A 72 -7.16 9.76 12.63
CA MET A 72 -8.11 9.40 13.69
C MET A 72 -7.71 8.08 14.40
N ASP A 73 -8.68 7.19 14.62
CA ASP A 73 -8.53 5.92 15.34
C ASP A 73 -7.84 4.81 14.51
N TYR A 74 -7.47 5.10 13.25
CA TYR A 74 -6.80 4.12 12.37
C TYR A 74 -5.27 4.12 12.52
N LEU A 75 -4.70 5.04 13.32
CA LEU A 75 -3.26 5.10 13.58
C LEU A 75 -2.90 4.12 14.70
N GLU A 76 -2.76 2.87 14.35
CA GLU A 76 -2.13 1.87 15.21
C GLU A 76 -0.62 1.91 14.88
N GLU A 77 0.15 2.69 15.65
CA GLU A 77 1.57 2.97 15.37
C GLU A 77 2.41 1.68 15.34
N ASP A 78 2.04 0.67 16.08
CA ASP A 78 2.65 -0.66 16.10
C ASP A 78 2.41 -1.48 14.83
N LYS A 79 1.41 -1.13 14.03
CA LYS A 79 1.13 -1.78 12.74
C LYS A 79 1.82 -1.11 11.55
N ILE A 80 2.48 0.03 11.76
CA ILE A 80 3.23 0.73 10.72
C ILE A 80 4.72 0.49 10.94
N LYS A 81 5.37 -0.11 9.96
CA LYS A 81 6.82 -0.32 9.99
C LYS A 81 7.56 0.82 9.30
N PHE A 82 8.49 1.44 9.98
CA PHE A 82 9.31 2.51 9.45
C PHE A 82 10.72 2.00 9.10
N TYR A 83 11.25 2.50 7.99
CA TYR A 83 12.63 2.30 7.56
C TYR A 83 13.30 3.65 7.37
N LYS A 84 14.44 3.89 7.99
CA LYS A 84 15.19 5.16 7.95
C LYS A 84 15.72 5.50 6.55
N SER A 85 15.74 4.53 5.64
CA SER A 85 16.20 4.73 4.27
C SER A 85 15.75 3.60 3.34
N SER A 86 15.79 3.86 2.04
CA SER A 86 15.57 2.83 1.02
C SER A 86 16.62 1.71 1.08
N ALA A 87 17.85 2.01 1.48
CA ALA A 87 18.90 0.99 1.65
C ALA A 87 18.54 0.00 2.75
N GLU A 88 18.05 0.49 3.89
CA GLU A 88 17.57 -0.35 4.99
C GLU A 88 16.37 -1.20 4.55
N PHE A 89 15.39 -0.60 3.89
CA PHE A 89 14.22 -1.31 3.36
C PHE A 89 14.63 -2.47 2.45
N PHE A 90 15.45 -2.22 1.42
CA PHE A 90 15.86 -3.28 0.49
C PHE A 90 16.76 -4.32 1.12
N LYS A 91 17.55 -3.97 2.14
CA LYS A 91 18.29 -4.96 2.95
C LYS A 91 17.35 -5.92 3.66
N HIS A 92 16.27 -5.42 4.26
CA HIS A 92 15.23 -6.25 4.89
C HIS A 92 14.43 -7.09 3.88
N LYS A 93 14.25 -6.59 2.65
CA LYS A 93 13.50 -7.26 1.58
C LYS A 93 14.33 -8.18 0.69
N LYS A 94 15.60 -8.46 1.03
CA LYS A 94 16.54 -9.21 0.17
C LYS A 94 15.97 -10.54 -0.37
N ASN A 95 15.16 -11.24 0.43
CA ASN A 95 14.56 -12.52 0.08
C ASN A 95 13.05 -12.42 -0.15
N GLN A 96 12.52 -11.22 -0.38
CA GLN A 96 11.11 -10.98 -0.64
C GLN A 96 10.94 -10.29 -1.98
N ARG A 97 9.85 -10.60 -2.67
CA ARG A 97 9.53 -9.98 -3.95
C ARG A 97 8.94 -8.58 -3.71
N VAL A 98 9.63 -7.55 -4.22
CA VAL A 98 9.17 -6.16 -4.20
C VAL A 98 8.70 -5.77 -5.58
N ILE A 99 7.44 -5.34 -5.67
CA ILE A 99 6.75 -5.01 -6.90
C ILE A 99 6.49 -3.51 -6.93
N LEU A 100 7.13 -2.80 -7.83
CA LEU A 100 6.94 -1.35 -7.98
C LEU A 100 5.72 -1.06 -8.84
N ILE A 101 4.76 -0.32 -8.29
CA ILE A 101 3.64 0.20 -9.05
C ILE A 101 4.03 1.57 -9.60
N THR A 102 4.11 1.66 -10.93
CA THR A 102 4.63 2.85 -11.62
C THR A 102 4.01 3.02 -13.01
N THR A 103 3.79 4.26 -13.40
CA THR A 103 3.31 4.60 -14.75
C THR A 103 4.33 4.27 -15.86
N LYS A 104 5.60 4.05 -15.49
CA LYS A 104 6.68 3.69 -16.42
C LYS A 104 6.75 2.19 -16.74
N ALA A 105 5.92 1.35 -16.12
CA ALA A 105 5.88 -0.08 -16.40
C ALA A 105 5.16 -0.38 -17.73
N ILE A 106 5.48 -1.53 -18.31
CA ILE A 106 4.80 -2.03 -19.50
C ILE A 106 3.64 -2.95 -19.12
N LYS A 107 3.88 -3.86 -18.16
CA LYS A 107 2.94 -4.90 -17.73
C LYS A 107 1.80 -4.32 -16.88
N SER A 108 0.57 -4.71 -17.17
CA SER A 108 -0.58 -4.38 -16.34
C SER A 108 -0.57 -5.17 -15.02
N TYR A 109 -1.05 -4.55 -13.95
CA TYR A 109 -1.24 -5.23 -12.66
C TYR A 109 -2.26 -6.38 -12.75
N THR A 110 -3.23 -6.30 -13.68
CA THR A 110 -4.25 -7.34 -13.91
C THR A 110 -3.71 -8.59 -14.59
N GLU A 111 -2.53 -8.50 -15.22
CA GLU A 111 -1.85 -9.63 -15.91
C GLU A 111 -0.77 -10.29 -15.03
N PHE A 112 -0.73 -9.92 -13.75
CA PHE A 112 0.31 -10.37 -12.84
C PHE A 112 -0.25 -11.32 -11.78
N ALA A 113 0.46 -12.42 -11.52
CA ALA A 113 0.14 -13.34 -10.44
C ALA A 113 0.81 -12.87 -9.13
N PHE A 114 0.00 -12.31 -8.24
CA PHE A 114 0.45 -11.88 -6.93
C PHE A 114 0.60 -13.05 -5.97
N ASN A 115 1.62 -12.95 -5.10
CA ASN A 115 1.82 -13.86 -3.97
C ASN A 115 1.59 -13.10 -2.66
N ILE A 116 1.28 -13.86 -1.61
CA ILE A 116 1.09 -13.30 -0.26
C ILE A 116 2.31 -12.57 0.29
N ASN A 117 3.52 -13.02 -0.07
CA ASN A 117 4.76 -12.43 0.42
C ASN A 117 5.22 -11.22 -0.40
N ASP A 118 4.46 -10.83 -1.42
CA ASP A 118 4.78 -9.66 -2.21
C ASP A 118 4.61 -8.38 -1.39
N THR A 119 5.56 -7.45 -1.55
CA THR A 119 5.43 -6.09 -1.06
C THR A 119 5.16 -5.17 -2.23
N LEU A 120 4.01 -4.50 -2.25
CA LEU A 120 3.66 -3.51 -3.26
C LEU A 120 4.31 -2.16 -2.90
N LEU A 121 5.27 -1.71 -3.69
CA LEU A 121 5.98 -0.46 -3.49
C LEU A 121 5.38 0.65 -4.34
N PHE A 122 5.03 1.76 -3.71
CA PHE A 122 4.51 2.96 -4.36
C PHE A 122 5.49 4.11 -4.14
N GLY A 123 5.73 4.88 -5.20
CA GLY A 123 6.60 6.05 -5.15
C GLY A 123 5.94 7.27 -4.55
N ARG A 124 6.73 8.28 -4.20
CA ARG A 124 6.25 9.59 -3.74
C ARG A 124 5.43 10.30 -4.82
N GLU A 125 4.50 11.14 -4.40
CA GLU A 125 3.54 11.78 -5.29
C GLU A 125 4.22 12.73 -6.28
N SER A 126 5.22 13.49 -5.82
CA SER A 126 5.89 14.52 -6.63
C SER A 126 6.86 13.97 -7.68
N ALA A 127 7.54 12.83 -7.41
CA ALA A 127 8.65 12.36 -8.23
C ALA A 127 8.70 10.85 -8.49
N GLY A 128 7.78 10.07 -7.90
CA GLY A 128 7.84 8.61 -7.95
C GLY A 128 9.03 8.04 -7.17
N VAL A 129 9.77 7.12 -7.76
CA VAL A 129 11.00 6.57 -7.17
C VAL A 129 12.22 6.89 -8.03
N PRO A 130 13.43 7.00 -7.44
CA PRO A 130 14.68 7.20 -8.20
C PRO A 130 14.98 6.05 -9.16
N ASN A 131 15.74 6.32 -10.20
CA ASN A 131 16.13 5.30 -11.20
C ASN A 131 16.85 4.08 -10.58
N LYS A 132 17.61 4.28 -9.51
CA LYS A 132 18.25 3.18 -8.78
C LYS A 132 17.22 2.17 -8.22
N VAL A 133 16.07 2.65 -7.75
CA VAL A 133 14.99 1.78 -7.26
C VAL A 133 14.35 1.00 -8.40
N HIS A 134 14.13 1.64 -9.56
CA HIS A 134 13.62 0.94 -10.75
C HIS A 134 14.53 -0.23 -11.21
N LYS A 135 15.85 -0.16 -10.91
CA LYS A 135 16.81 -1.21 -11.29
C LYS A 135 16.86 -2.39 -10.32
N ILE A 136 16.52 -2.17 -9.05
CA ILE A 136 16.69 -3.18 -8.01
C ILE A 136 15.39 -3.92 -7.63
N VAL A 137 14.23 -3.38 -7.99
CA VAL A 137 12.95 -4.07 -7.77
C VAL A 137 12.80 -5.28 -8.69
N ASN A 138 12.13 -6.32 -8.20
CA ASN A 138 11.92 -7.55 -8.94
C ASN A 138 10.99 -7.36 -10.15
N GLU A 139 9.90 -6.64 -9.94
CA GLU A 139 8.83 -6.46 -10.92
C GLU A 139 8.33 -5.02 -10.95
N LYS A 140 7.81 -4.61 -12.09
CA LYS A 140 7.19 -3.29 -12.30
C LYS A 140 5.86 -3.45 -13.00
N LEU A 141 4.81 -2.90 -12.40
CA LEU A 141 3.46 -2.98 -12.90
C LEU A 141 2.84 -1.58 -13.01
N LYS A 142 1.90 -1.44 -13.93
CA LYS A 142 1.11 -0.23 -14.09
C LYS A 142 -0.38 -0.48 -13.90
N ILE A 143 -1.08 0.55 -13.48
CA ILE A 143 -2.54 0.64 -13.62
C ILE A 143 -2.80 1.21 -15.02
N PRO A 144 -3.48 0.48 -15.91
CA PRO A 144 -3.84 1.01 -17.23
C PRO A 144 -4.67 2.28 -17.10
N MET A 145 -4.31 3.31 -17.85
CA MET A 145 -5.01 4.58 -17.87
C MET A 145 -5.32 4.99 -19.31
N VAL A 146 -6.35 5.81 -19.49
CA VAL A 146 -6.65 6.40 -20.80
C VAL A 146 -5.50 7.29 -21.28
N LYS A 147 -5.36 7.40 -22.59
CA LYS A 147 -4.29 8.18 -23.21
C LYS A 147 -4.26 9.63 -22.70
N ASN A 148 -3.06 10.19 -22.55
CA ASN A 148 -2.80 11.57 -22.11
C ASN A 148 -3.12 11.87 -20.63
N LYS A 149 -3.35 10.86 -19.77
CA LYS A 149 -3.38 11.05 -18.32
C LYS A 149 -2.02 10.74 -17.71
N ARG A 150 -1.61 11.55 -16.70
CA ARG A 150 -0.28 11.46 -16.10
C ARG A 150 -0.20 10.37 -15.02
N SER A 151 -1.11 10.40 -14.08
CA SER A 151 -1.13 9.48 -12.92
C SER A 151 -2.50 9.52 -12.22
N LEU A 152 -2.77 8.49 -11.45
CA LEU A 152 -3.84 8.48 -10.46
C LEU A 152 -3.32 9.03 -9.11
N ASN A 153 -4.24 9.43 -8.25
CA ASN A 153 -3.93 9.72 -6.86
C ASN A 153 -3.28 8.48 -6.19
N LEU A 154 -2.31 8.71 -5.31
CA LEU A 154 -1.55 7.63 -4.66
C LEU A 154 -2.45 6.70 -3.84
N ALA A 155 -3.36 7.24 -3.02
CA ALA A 155 -4.25 6.43 -2.20
C ALA A 155 -5.23 5.61 -3.06
N SER A 156 -5.73 6.17 -4.16
CA SER A 156 -6.55 5.44 -5.14
C SER A 156 -5.76 4.30 -5.78
N SER A 157 -4.51 4.55 -6.16
CA SER A 157 -3.63 3.54 -6.75
C SER A 157 -3.37 2.37 -5.78
N VAL A 158 -3.11 2.68 -4.52
CA VAL A 158 -2.95 1.67 -3.46
C VAL A 158 -4.22 0.83 -3.33
N GLY A 159 -5.38 1.46 -3.21
CA GLY A 159 -6.66 0.76 -3.08
C GLY A 159 -6.95 -0.20 -4.24
N ILE A 160 -6.72 0.25 -5.49
CA ILE A 160 -6.95 -0.56 -6.69
C ILE A 160 -6.06 -1.81 -6.70
N VAL A 161 -4.74 -1.66 -6.51
CA VAL A 161 -3.81 -2.79 -6.63
C VAL A 161 -3.86 -3.71 -5.42
N LEU A 162 -4.07 -3.16 -4.22
CA LEU A 162 -4.27 -3.96 -3.00
C LEU A 162 -5.53 -4.81 -3.10
N ALA A 163 -6.64 -4.28 -3.60
CA ALA A 163 -7.87 -5.04 -3.78
C ALA A 163 -7.67 -6.24 -4.73
N GLU A 164 -6.95 -6.05 -5.83
CA GLU A 164 -6.62 -7.14 -6.76
C GLU A 164 -5.69 -8.18 -6.12
N GLN A 165 -4.64 -7.75 -5.42
CA GLN A 165 -3.78 -8.66 -4.67
C GLN A 165 -4.60 -9.51 -3.68
N ILE A 166 -5.47 -8.89 -2.89
CA ILE A 166 -6.34 -9.57 -1.92
C ILE A 166 -7.26 -10.56 -2.64
N ARG A 167 -7.88 -10.17 -3.75
CA ARG A 167 -8.73 -11.05 -4.54
C ARG A 167 -7.99 -12.31 -4.98
N GLN A 168 -6.74 -12.19 -5.41
CA GLN A 168 -5.95 -13.33 -5.88
C GLN A 168 -5.47 -14.25 -4.75
N ILE A 169 -5.13 -13.70 -3.58
CA ILE A 169 -4.58 -14.51 -2.48
C ILE A 169 -5.63 -15.13 -1.56
N ARG A 170 -6.90 -14.68 -1.64
CA ARG A 170 -8.00 -15.22 -0.82
C ARG A 170 -8.92 -16.19 -1.58
N ASN A 171 -8.76 -16.26 -2.90
CA ASN A 171 -9.41 -17.25 -3.75
C ASN A 171 -8.47 -18.45 -3.98
#